data_625def06e17db4d78616ae270982796f
#
_entry.id   625def06e17db4d78616ae270982796f
#
_cell.length_a   1.000
_cell.length_b   1.000
_cell.length_c   1.000
_cell.angle_alpha   90.00
_cell.angle_beta   90.00
_cell.angle_gamma   90.00
#
_symmetry.space_group_name_H-M   'P 1'
#
loop_
_entity.id
_entity.type
_entity.pdbx_description
1 polymer ?
#
loop_
_entity_poly.entity_id
_entity_poly.type
_entity_poly.pdbx_seq_one_letter_code
_entity_poly.pdbx_strand_id
1 'polypeptide(L)'
;VATKHAISGLVRSLANLDKKFGIRVTAVAPGLIKTPLWMEHPEKLKMFKEGQDVWVTAEEVGEVMLALVQQEEVSEIIADKERKGDLFPVEGGTVLEVSKTVRAVHPFNDPGPSNRAGNTVANAEAVENEIYDLLSTPNWGKANL
;
A
#
# COMPACT_ATOMS: atom_id res chain seq x y z
N VAL A 1 2.45 8.60 -13.61
CA VAL A 1 1.33 7.68 -13.30
C VAL A 1 1.83 6.25 -13.20
N ALA A 2 2.53 5.70 -14.22
CA ALA A 2 3.01 4.32 -14.23
C ALA A 2 3.86 3.95 -13.01
N THR A 3 4.77 4.84 -12.58
CA THR A 3 5.62 4.62 -11.39
C THR A 3 4.83 4.47 -10.10
N LYS A 4 3.70 5.18 -9.97
CA LYS A 4 2.82 5.04 -8.80
C LYS A 4 2.08 3.69 -8.79
N HIS A 5 1.66 3.20 -9.94
CA HIS A 5 1.11 1.85 -10.07
C HIS A 5 2.14 0.76 -9.78
N ALA A 6 3.39 0.96 -10.22
CA ALA A 6 4.48 0.04 -9.93
C ALA A 6 4.73 -0.11 -8.42
N ILE A 7 4.66 0.97 -7.64
CA ILE A 7 4.80 0.92 -6.18
C ILE A 7 3.67 0.09 -5.56
N SER A 8 2.41 0.31 -5.94
CA SER A 8 1.30 -0.48 -5.43
C SER A 8 1.42 -1.96 -5.80
N GLY A 9 1.88 -2.26 -7.00
CA GLY A 9 2.20 -3.62 -7.45
C GLY A 9 3.31 -4.26 -6.61
N LEU A 10 4.41 -3.53 -6.37
CA LEU A 10 5.53 -3.99 -5.56
C LEU A 10 5.09 -4.32 -4.13
N VAL A 11 4.36 -3.43 -3.47
CA VAL A 11 3.86 -3.66 -2.10
C VAL A 11 3.04 -4.93 -2.03
N ARG A 12 2.15 -5.16 -2.99
CA ARG A 12 1.31 -6.35 -3.04
C ARG A 12 2.10 -7.63 -3.35
N SER A 13 3.11 -7.55 -4.21
CA SER A 13 3.96 -8.71 -4.52
C SER A 13 4.82 -9.16 -3.35
N LEU A 14 5.08 -8.26 -2.39
CA LEU A 14 5.82 -8.54 -1.16
C LEU A 14 4.94 -9.00 0.01
N ALA A 15 3.64 -9.16 -0.20
CA ALA A 15 2.67 -9.51 0.86
C ALA A 15 3.04 -10.79 1.62
N ASN A 16 3.56 -11.80 0.92
CA ASN A 16 3.92 -13.09 1.51
C ASN A 16 5.09 -13.01 2.51
N LEU A 17 5.89 -11.94 2.49
CA LEU A 17 6.97 -11.74 3.46
C LEU A 17 6.43 -11.60 4.89
N ASP A 18 5.22 -11.08 5.07
CA ASP A 18 4.58 -10.96 6.38
C ASP A 18 4.35 -12.34 7.00
N LYS A 19 3.73 -13.24 6.25
CA LYS A 19 3.42 -14.60 6.73
C LYS A 19 4.67 -15.48 6.91
N LYS A 20 5.68 -15.29 6.07
CA LYS A 20 6.88 -16.15 6.06
C LYS A 20 7.97 -15.67 7.00
N PHE A 21 8.13 -14.36 7.16
CA PHE A 21 9.26 -13.76 7.86
C PHE A 21 8.86 -12.69 8.89
N GLY A 22 7.57 -12.40 9.05
CA GLY A 22 7.11 -11.31 9.89
C GLY A 22 7.51 -9.92 9.37
N ILE A 23 7.77 -9.79 8.06
CA ILE A 23 8.14 -8.53 7.42
C ILE A 23 6.92 -7.96 6.74
N ARG A 24 6.30 -6.96 7.36
CA ARG A 24 5.11 -6.31 6.85
C ARG A 24 5.49 -5.15 5.92
N VAL A 25 5.10 -5.26 4.64
CA VAL A 25 5.27 -4.21 3.63
C VAL A 25 3.90 -3.64 3.28
N THR A 26 3.68 -2.37 3.60
CA THR A 26 2.41 -1.67 3.40
C THR A 26 2.64 -0.34 2.68
N ALA A 27 1.58 0.31 2.22
CA ALA A 27 1.68 1.63 1.62
C ALA A 27 0.49 2.52 1.96
N VAL A 28 0.73 3.83 1.89
CA VAL A 28 -0.31 4.86 1.86
C VAL A 28 -0.39 5.48 0.47
N ALA A 29 -1.60 5.80 0.04
CA ALA A 29 -1.91 6.50 -1.21
C ALA A 29 -2.62 7.81 -0.87
N PRO A 30 -1.89 8.85 -0.47
CA PRO A 30 -2.47 10.10 -0.04
C PRO A 30 -3.01 10.91 -1.21
N GLY A 31 -4.08 11.68 -0.97
CA GLY A 31 -4.62 12.65 -1.89
C GLY A 31 -3.76 13.92 -1.99
N LEU A 32 -4.42 15.08 -2.02
CA LEU A 32 -3.75 16.37 -2.09
C LEU A 32 -3.15 16.75 -0.73
N ILE A 33 -1.85 16.57 -0.56
CA ILE A 33 -1.16 16.91 0.67
C ILE A 33 -0.67 18.35 0.61
N LYS A 34 -0.99 19.15 1.63
CA LYS A 34 -0.50 20.51 1.78
C LYS A 34 0.99 20.48 2.17
N THR A 35 1.86 20.55 1.19
CA THR A 35 3.32 20.47 1.34
C THR A 35 4.00 21.65 0.67
N PRO A 36 5.30 21.92 0.96
CA PRO A 36 6.09 22.93 0.26
C PRO A 36 6.03 22.79 -1.27
N LEU A 37 5.94 21.56 -1.79
CA LEU A 37 5.79 21.30 -3.23
C LEU A 37 4.63 22.08 -3.87
N TRP A 38 3.55 22.32 -3.14
CA TRP A 38 2.42 23.13 -3.57
C TRP A 38 2.59 24.60 -3.20
N MET A 39 3.05 24.86 -1.99
CA MET A 39 3.12 26.23 -1.43
C MET A 39 4.20 27.07 -2.09
N GLU A 40 5.30 26.47 -2.50
CA GLU A 40 6.42 27.13 -3.20
C GLU A 40 6.15 27.28 -4.72
N HIS A 41 5.04 26.74 -5.22
CA HIS A 41 4.67 26.76 -6.62
C HIS A 41 3.26 27.33 -6.82
N PRO A 42 3.09 28.66 -6.71
CA PRO A 42 1.77 29.30 -6.83
C PRO A 42 1.06 29.01 -8.14
N GLU A 43 1.82 28.73 -9.21
CA GLU A 43 1.26 28.34 -10.50
C GLU A 43 0.49 27.03 -10.45
N LYS A 44 0.85 26.11 -9.56
CA LYS A 44 0.14 24.84 -9.34
C LYS A 44 -1.15 25.03 -8.55
N LEU A 45 -1.20 26.03 -7.66
CA LEU A 45 -2.38 26.31 -6.86
C LEU A 45 -3.57 26.73 -7.73
N LYS A 46 -3.35 27.17 -8.96
CA LYS A 46 -4.43 27.45 -9.93
C LYS A 46 -5.24 26.20 -10.30
N MET A 47 -4.68 25.02 -10.06
CA MET A 47 -5.37 23.74 -10.28
C MET A 47 -6.30 23.39 -9.12
N PHE A 48 -6.09 23.99 -7.95
CA PHE A 48 -6.90 23.79 -6.76
C PHE A 48 -8.17 24.63 -6.84
N LYS A 49 -9.32 24.01 -6.59
CA LYS A 49 -10.62 24.67 -6.57
C LYS A 49 -11.15 24.67 -5.15
N GLU A 50 -11.15 25.86 -4.54
CA GLU A 50 -11.72 26.05 -3.22
C GLU A 50 -13.20 25.61 -3.18
N GLY A 51 -13.59 24.89 -2.15
CA GLY A 51 -14.94 24.34 -1.99
C GLY A 51 -15.19 23.01 -2.72
N GLN A 52 -14.30 22.57 -3.63
CA GLN A 52 -14.36 21.27 -4.28
C GLN A 52 -13.21 20.37 -3.84
N ASP A 53 -12.01 20.91 -3.84
CA ASP A 53 -10.80 20.18 -3.43
C ASP A 53 -10.55 20.37 -1.94
N VAL A 54 -10.03 19.34 -1.30
CA VAL A 54 -9.75 19.35 0.13
C VAL A 54 -8.29 18.95 0.37
N TRP A 55 -7.61 19.75 1.18
CA TRP A 55 -6.25 19.44 1.60
C TRP A 55 -6.23 18.35 2.67
N VAL A 56 -5.31 17.41 2.51
CA VAL A 56 -4.87 16.49 3.56
C VAL A 56 -3.61 17.08 4.19
N THR A 57 -3.46 16.98 5.50
CA THR A 57 -2.25 17.45 6.17
C THR A 57 -1.19 16.34 6.20
N ALA A 58 0.05 16.72 6.39
CA ALA A 58 1.14 15.75 6.55
C ALA A 58 0.94 14.91 7.83
N GLU A 59 0.37 15.53 8.87
CA GLU A 59 0.04 14.88 10.14
C GLU A 59 -1.02 13.79 9.96
N GLU A 60 -2.11 14.07 9.24
CA GLU A 60 -3.16 13.07 8.93
C GLU A 60 -2.57 11.85 8.19
N VAL A 61 -1.66 12.08 7.25
CA VAL A 61 -0.96 10.98 6.57
C VAL A 61 -0.03 10.23 7.52
N GLY A 62 0.70 10.96 8.36
CA GLY A 62 1.61 10.41 9.36
C GLY A 62 0.90 9.51 10.38
N GLU A 63 -0.29 9.89 10.83
CA GLU A 63 -1.11 9.08 11.75
C GLU A 63 -1.51 7.75 11.10
N VAL A 64 -1.91 7.76 9.83
CA VAL A 64 -2.24 6.51 9.11
C VAL A 64 -1.00 5.64 8.89
N MET A 65 0.15 6.24 8.58
CA MET A 65 1.41 5.48 8.48
C MET A 65 1.78 4.84 9.82
N LEU A 66 1.61 5.57 10.93
CA LEU A 66 1.86 5.05 12.27
C LEU A 66 0.92 3.90 12.62
N ALA A 67 -0.36 4.01 12.26
CA ALA A 67 -1.34 2.95 12.45
C ALA A 67 -0.94 1.68 11.68
N LEU A 68 -0.50 1.80 10.42
CA LEU A 68 -0.02 0.67 9.62
C LEU A 68 1.21 -0.04 10.22
N VAL A 69 2.03 0.68 10.99
CA VAL A 69 3.22 0.12 11.65
C VAL A 69 2.85 -0.54 12.98
N GLN A 70 1.95 0.06 13.76
CA GLN A 70 1.71 -0.32 15.16
C GLN A 70 0.49 -1.21 15.36
N GLN A 71 -0.49 -1.17 14.45
CA GLN A 71 -1.77 -1.84 14.64
C GLN A 71 -1.88 -3.10 13.77
N GLU A 72 -2.64 -4.06 14.26
CA GLU A 72 -2.99 -5.28 13.53
C GLU A 72 -4.31 -5.13 12.76
N GLU A 73 -5.16 -4.20 13.21
CA GLU A 73 -6.43 -3.87 12.59
C GLU A 73 -6.64 -2.36 12.58
N VAL A 74 -7.23 -1.84 11.54
CA VAL A 74 -7.63 -0.43 11.43
C VAL A 74 -9.06 -0.32 10.92
N SER A 75 -9.74 0.75 11.35
CA SER A 75 -11.08 1.07 10.85
C SER A 75 -10.99 2.06 9.71
N GLU A 76 -11.82 1.88 8.69
CA GLU A 76 -12.02 2.92 7.70
C GLU A 76 -12.60 4.18 8.33
N ILE A 77 -12.12 5.33 7.87
CA ILE A 77 -12.70 6.65 8.20
C ILE A 77 -13.57 7.05 7.02
N ILE A 78 -14.88 7.09 7.24
CA ILE A 78 -15.86 7.44 6.22
C ILE A 78 -16.37 8.87 6.44
N ALA A 79 -16.88 9.49 5.37
CA ALA A 79 -17.38 10.87 5.43
C ALA A 79 -18.64 10.99 6.29
N ASP A 80 -19.44 9.94 6.34
CA ASP A 80 -20.65 9.87 7.18
C ASP A 80 -20.26 9.50 8.61
N LYS A 81 -20.29 10.49 9.50
CA LYS A 81 -19.91 10.33 10.92
C LYS A 81 -20.90 9.48 11.74
N GLU A 82 -22.10 9.24 11.22
CA GLU A 82 -23.11 8.40 11.89
C GLU A 82 -22.90 6.91 11.58
N ARG A 83 -22.13 6.59 10.55
CA ARG A 83 -21.77 5.23 10.19
C ARG A 83 -20.35 4.90 10.69
N LYS A 84 -20.20 3.70 11.22
CA LYS A 84 -18.88 3.14 11.53
C LYS A 84 -18.28 2.57 10.25
N GLY A 85 -17.04 2.94 9.96
CA GLY A 85 -16.28 2.34 8.86
C GLY A 85 -16.00 0.85 9.12
N ASP A 86 -15.73 0.12 8.07
CA ASP A 86 -15.36 -1.29 8.17
C ASP A 86 -14.01 -1.46 8.86
N LEU A 87 -13.92 -2.48 9.71
CA LEU A 87 -12.66 -2.89 10.33
C LEU A 87 -11.97 -3.89 9.39
N PHE A 88 -10.68 -3.70 9.16
CA PHE A 88 -9.91 -4.60 8.32
C PHE A 88 -8.52 -4.87 8.91
N PRO A 89 -7.95 -6.06 8.68
CA PRO A 89 -6.62 -6.41 9.15
C PRO A 89 -5.53 -5.65 8.39
N VAL A 90 -4.47 -5.28 9.09
CA VAL A 90 -3.25 -4.72 8.50
C VAL A 90 -2.27 -5.85 8.26
N GLU A 91 -2.22 -6.31 7.03
CA GLU A 91 -1.34 -7.38 6.58
C GLU A 91 -0.31 -6.88 5.55
N GLY A 92 0.69 -7.68 5.25
CA GLY A 92 1.57 -7.43 4.11
C GLY A 92 0.75 -7.25 2.82
N GLY A 93 1.09 -6.23 2.03
CA GLY A 93 0.33 -5.87 0.83
C GLY A 93 -0.79 -4.86 1.04
N THR A 94 -1.11 -4.48 2.29
CA THR A 94 -2.13 -3.47 2.59
C THR A 94 -1.75 -2.11 2.01
N VAL A 95 -2.68 -1.51 1.27
CA VAL A 95 -2.57 -0.14 0.73
C VAL A 95 -3.77 0.66 1.21
N LEU A 96 -3.53 1.79 1.89
CA LEU A 96 -4.57 2.69 2.35
C LEU A 96 -4.60 3.98 1.54
N GLU A 97 -5.75 4.30 0.99
CA GLU A 97 -6.02 5.65 0.48
C GLU A 97 -6.30 6.57 1.65
N VAL A 98 -5.60 7.71 1.67
CA VAL A 98 -5.71 8.72 2.73
C VAL A 98 -6.16 10.04 2.11
N SER A 99 -7.38 10.43 2.45
CA SER A 99 -7.96 11.73 2.13
C SER A 99 -8.61 12.30 3.40
N LYS A 100 -9.75 12.95 3.31
CA LYS A 100 -10.60 13.18 4.51
C LYS A 100 -11.33 11.92 4.95
N THR A 101 -11.22 10.89 4.17
CA THR A 101 -11.58 9.52 4.50
C THR A 101 -10.34 8.64 4.43
N VAL A 102 -10.36 7.53 5.12
CA VAL A 102 -9.34 6.48 5.03
C VAL A 102 -10.03 5.19 4.64
N ARG A 103 -9.57 4.56 3.58
CA ARG A 103 -10.14 3.30 3.10
C ARG A 103 -9.09 2.35 2.57
N ALA A 104 -9.37 1.06 2.62
CA ALA A 104 -8.54 0.07 1.97
C ALA A 104 -8.65 0.16 0.44
N VAL A 105 -7.51 0.11 -0.24
CA VAL A 105 -7.46 -0.01 -1.69
C VAL A 105 -7.37 -1.49 -2.03
N HIS A 106 -8.49 -2.07 -2.45
CA HIS A 106 -8.51 -3.47 -2.86
C HIS A 106 -7.72 -3.69 -4.15
N PRO A 107 -7.08 -4.86 -4.33
CA PRO A 107 -6.48 -5.23 -5.61
C PRO A 107 -7.58 -5.30 -6.69
N PHE A 108 -7.17 -5.14 -7.95
CA PHE A 108 -8.09 -5.38 -9.04
C PHE A 108 -8.65 -6.80 -8.93
N ASN A 109 -9.97 -6.91 -9.04
CA ASN A 109 -10.65 -8.20 -9.02
C ASN A 109 -10.55 -8.85 -10.41
N ASP A 110 -9.32 -9.15 -10.82
CA ASP A 110 -9.05 -9.93 -12.01
C ASP A 110 -8.86 -11.39 -11.57
N PRO A 111 -9.75 -12.31 -11.96
CA PRO A 111 -9.62 -13.70 -11.60
C PRO A 111 -8.40 -14.38 -12.25
N GLY A 112 -7.65 -13.64 -13.05
CA GLY A 112 -6.54 -14.15 -13.83
C GLY A 112 -7.00 -14.90 -15.09
N PRO A 113 -6.11 -15.65 -15.73
CA PRO A 113 -6.43 -16.33 -16.97
C PRO A 113 -7.51 -17.40 -16.75
N SER A 114 -8.47 -17.49 -17.67
CA SER A 114 -9.58 -18.46 -17.63
C SER A 114 -9.09 -19.91 -17.70
N ASN A 115 -7.91 -20.13 -18.24
CA ASN A 115 -7.27 -21.44 -18.33
C ASN A 115 -5.84 -21.34 -17.81
N ARG A 116 -5.49 -22.17 -16.84
CA ARG A 116 -4.14 -22.23 -16.27
C ARG A 116 -3.13 -22.92 -17.21
N ALA A 117 -3.58 -23.83 -18.05
CA ALA A 117 -2.71 -24.51 -18.98
C ALA A 117 -2.10 -23.52 -19.99
N GLY A 118 -0.78 -23.46 -20.05
CA GLY A 118 -0.03 -22.52 -20.90
C GLY A 118 0.04 -21.07 -20.38
N ASN A 119 -0.64 -20.75 -19.29
CA ASN A 119 -0.62 -19.39 -18.68
C ASN A 119 0.06 -19.37 -17.31
N THR A 120 0.21 -20.53 -16.67
CA THR A 120 0.88 -20.65 -15.38
C THR A 120 1.74 -21.92 -15.37
N VAL A 121 2.80 -21.92 -14.59
CA VAL A 121 3.58 -23.12 -14.32
C VAL A 121 2.95 -23.91 -13.16
N ALA A 122 2.93 -25.24 -13.29
CA ALA A 122 2.27 -26.09 -12.30
C ALA A 122 2.98 -26.08 -10.94
N ASN A 123 4.28 -25.84 -10.91
CA ASN A 123 5.12 -25.90 -9.72
C ASN A 123 5.74 -24.53 -9.36
N ALA A 124 4.95 -23.45 -9.44
CA ALA A 124 5.39 -22.11 -9.08
C ALA A 124 5.81 -22.01 -7.61
N GLU A 125 5.14 -22.75 -6.72
CA GLU A 125 5.43 -22.79 -5.30
C GLU A 125 6.86 -23.31 -4.99
N ALA A 126 7.39 -24.23 -5.77
CA ALA A 126 8.76 -24.71 -5.58
C ALA A 126 9.79 -23.61 -5.83
N VAL A 127 9.58 -22.77 -6.85
CA VAL A 127 10.46 -21.62 -7.14
C VAL A 127 10.33 -20.56 -6.07
N GLU A 128 9.12 -20.31 -5.59
CA GLU A 128 8.87 -19.37 -4.48
C GLU A 128 9.57 -19.83 -3.19
N ASN A 129 9.48 -21.11 -2.87
CA ASN A 129 10.16 -21.68 -1.70
C ASN A 129 11.69 -21.61 -1.82
N GLU A 130 12.26 -21.82 -2.99
CA GLU A 130 13.70 -21.66 -3.23
C GLU A 130 14.16 -20.22 -2.96
N ILE A 131 13.36 -19.22 -3.35
CA ILE A 131 13.64 -17.82 -3.07
C ILE A 131 13.58 -17.56 -1.56
N TYR A 132 12.58 -18.10 -0.86
CA TYR A 132 12.47 -17.94 0.60
C TYR A 132 13.64 -18.62 1.35
N ASP A 133 14.09 -19.78 0.88
CA ASP A 133 15.26 -20.47 1.44
C ASP A 133 16.52 -19.61 1.29
N LEU A 134 16.72 -18.99 0.12
CA LEU A 134 17.80 -18.05 -0.11
C LEU A 134 17.73 -16.83 0.85
N LEU A 135 16.56 -16.23 0.99
CA LEU A 135 16.34 -15.10 1.90
C LEU A 135 16.58 -15.45 3.37
N SER A 136 16.36 -16.71 3.73
CA SER A 136 16.57 -17.24 5.09
C SER A 136 18.04 -17.54 5.40
N THR A 137 18.93 -17.47 4.39
CA THR A 137 20.35 -17.75 4.58
C THR A 137 21.00 -16.66 5.45
N PRO A 138 21.72 -16.99 6.55
CA PRO A 138 22.18 -16.02 7.55
C PRO A 138 23.07 -14.89 7.02
N ASN A 139 23.73 -15.09 5.90
CA ASN A 139 24.63 -14.10 5.28
C ASN A 139 24.09 -13.54 3.95
N TRP A 140 22.83 -13.78 3.63
CA TRP A 140 22.26 -13.26 2.41
C TRP A 140 22.26 -11.72 2.42
N GLY A 141 22.70 -11.10 1.32
CA GLY A 141 22.78 -9.64 1.19
C GLY A 141 23.93 -8.97 1.94
N LYS A 142 24.74 -9.71 2.67
CA LYS A 142 25.98 -9.16 3.25
C LYS A 142 27.08 -9.18 2.20
N ALA A 143 27.62 -8.00 1.88
CA ALA A 143 28.84 -7.93 1.09
C ALA A 143 29.96 -8.69 1.82
N ASN A 144 30.67 -9.55 1.12
CA ASN A 144 31.93 -10.06 1.60
C ASN A 144 32.94 -8.88 1.58
N LEU A 145 33.00 -8.16 2.67
CA LEU A 145 34.03 -7.14 2.92
C LEU A 145 35.32 -7.81 3.38
#